data_f79fb188e767c1025a6b1ee17762552f
#
_entry.id   f79fb188e767c1025a6b1ee17762552f
#
_cell.length_a   1.000
_cell.length_b   1.000
_cell.length_c   1.000
_cell.angle_alpha   90.00
_cell.angle_beta   90.00
_cell.angle_gamma   90.00
#
_symmetry.space_group_name_H-M   'P 1'
#
loop_
_entity.id
_entity.type
_entity.pdbx_description
1 polymer ?
#
loop_
_entity_poly.entity_id
_entity_poly.type
_entity_poly.pdbx_seq_one_letter_code
_entity_poly.pdbx_strand_id
1 'polypeptide(L)'
;MASPHDRFPLLFAPQRWEWAGVDCRFSITPPPDRLVTNVHVVGFAGDRIVLCRDARDVWFLPGGTREPDESVTECAARELREEAGAVLRGPLHVVGAHHAVSDQPAPYRPHQPHPEMAWLWCFAEVSVEGAPVNPDDGETVLEVRAHALDEARRLLLTDGPWYPELVTLAAEQRAAGTAPPL
;
A
#
# COMPACT_ATOMS: atom_id res chain seq x y z
N MET A 1 -18.73 19.18 7.56
CA MET A 1 -17.42 18.49 7.70
C MET A 1 -16.64 18.77 6.44
N ALA A 2 -15.32 19.03 6.54
CA ALA A 2 -14.46 19.19 5.37
C ALA A 2 -14.47 17.89 4.51
N SER A 3 -14.39 18.04 3.19
CA SER A 3 -14.31 16.86 2.29
C SER A 3 -13.00 16.09 2.53
N PRO A 4 -12.90 14.80 2.16
CA PRO A 4 -11.63 14.08 2.20
C PRO A 4 -10.52 14.80 1.41
N HIS A 5 -10.84 15.43 0.29
CA HIS A 5 -9.90 16.22 -0.51
C HIS A 5 -9.33 17.42 0.24
N ASP A 6 -10.15 18.09 1.04
CA ASP A 6 -9.70 19.25 1.84
C ASP A 6 -8.84 18.83 3.04
N ARG A 7 -9.05 17.61 3.55
CA ARG A 7 -8.34 17.08 4.72
C ARG A 7 -7.02 16.39 4.35
N PHE A 8 -6.92 15.83 3.15
CA PHE A 8 -5.79 15.05 2.65
C PHE A 8 -5.32 15.59 1.29
N PRO A 9 -4.92 16.88 1.22
CA PRO A 9 -4.64 17.53 -0.07
C PRO A 9 -3.46 16.95 -0.83
N LEU A 10 -2.44 16.41 -0.15
CA LEU A 10 -1.28 15.80 -0.80
C LEU A 10 -1.63 14.43 -1.38
N LEU A 11 -2.44 13.63 -0.67
CA LEU A 11 -2.88 12.32 -1.13
C LEU A 11 -3.78 12.43 -2.38
N PHE A 12 -4.70 13.42 -2.40
CA PHE A 12 -5.64 13.60 -3.50
C PHE A 12 -5.12 14.48 -4.65
N ALA A 13 -3.95 15.12 -4.48
CA ALA A 13 -3.32 15.86 -5.57
C ALA A 13 -2.99 14.93 -6.76
N PRO A 14 -3.06 15.43 -8.00
CA PRO A 14 -2.44 14.72 -9.12
C PRO A 14 -0.95 14.53 -8.86
N GLN A 15 -0.46 13.33 -9.17
CA GLN A 15 0.94 12.97 -8.95
C GLN A 15 1.56 12.43 -10.24
N ARG A 16 2.85 12.67 -10.41
CA ARG A 16 3.68 12.03 -11.41
C ARG A 16 4.71 11.17 -10.69
N TRP A 17 4.70 9.86 -10.98
CA TRP A 17 5.70 8.93 -10.49
C TRP A 17 6.71 8.64 -11.61
N GLU A 18 7.78 9.44 -11.65
CA GLU A 18 8.77 9.37 -12.72
C GLU A 18 9.45 8.01 -12.83
N TRP A 19 9.72 7.37 -11.69
CA TRP A 19 10.34 6.05 -11.63
C TRP A 19 9.47 4.94 -12.26
N ALA A 20 8.16 5.11 -12.29
CA ALA A 20 7.23 4.16 -12.90
C ALA A 20 6.71 4.63 -14.27
N GLY A 21 6.97 5.89 -14.66
CA GLY A 21 6.45 6.47 -15.88
C GLY A 21 4.92 6.57 -15.89
N VAL A 22 4.30 6.98 -14.77
CA VAL A 22 2.84 7.06 -14.66
C VAL A 22 2.37 8.39 -14.11
N ASP A 23 1.25 8.88 -14.67
CA ASP A 23 0.44 9.94 -14.06
C ASP A 23 -0.67 9.29 -13.26
N CYS A 24 -0.87 9.70 -12.00
CA CYS A 24 -1.86 9.07 -11.15
C CYS A 24 -2.64 10.05 -10.26
N ARG A 25 -3.80 9.57 -9.80
CA ARG A 25 -4.68 10.26 -8.85
C ARG A 25 -5.26 9.27 -7.86
N PHE A 26 -5.29 9.66 -6.60
CA PHE A 26 -5.91 8.87 -5.55
C PHE A 26 -7.44 9.01 -5.58
N SER A 27 -8.14 7.90 -5.34
CA SER A 27 -9.58 7.83 -5.13
C SER A 27 -9.90 6.86 -4.01
N ILE A 28 -10.90 7.18 -3.18
CA ILE A 28 -11.45 6.25 -2.18
C ILE A 28 -12.36 5.19 -2.81
N THR A 29 -12.77 5.38 -4.08
CA THR A 29 -13.57 4.39 -4.80
C THR A 29 -12.65 3.25 -5.26
N PRO A 30 -12.95 1.99 -4.88
CA PRO A 30 -12.16 0.86 -5.34
C PRO A 30 -12.13 0.76 -6.88
N PRO A 31 -10.97 0.47 -7.48
CA PRO A 31 -10.88 0.23 -8.90
C PRO A 31 -11.50 -1.12 -9.29
N PRO A 32 -11.86 -1.33 -10.56
CA PRO A 32 -12.14 -2.67 -11.07
C PRO A 32 -10.93 -3.60 -10.82
N ASP A 33 -11.18 -4.83 -10.35
CA ASP A 33 -10.13 -5.80 -10.00
C ASP A 33 -9.11 -6.01 -11.12
N ARG A 34 -9.56 -6.05 -12.38
CA ARG A 34 -8.70 -6.21 -13.56
C ARG A 34 -7.65 -5.11 -13.75
N LEU A 35 -7.82 -3.95 -13.10
CA LEU A 35 -6.86 -2.84 -13.16
C LEU A 35 -5.85 -2.87 -12.01
N VAL A 36 -6.06 -3.67 -10.98
CA VAL A 36 -5.17 -3.74 -9.81
C VAL A 36 -3.89 -4.46 -10.18
N THR A 37 -2.78 -3.72 -10.24
CA THR A 37 -1.45 -4.25 -10.53
C THR A 37 -0.59 -4.42 -9.28
N ASN A 38 -0.84 -3.61 -8.25
CA ASN A 38 -0.08 -3.60 -7.00
C ASN A 38 -1.02 -3.52 -5.81
N VAL A 39 -0.67 -4.18 -4.73
CA VAL A 39 -1.41 -4.19 -3.47
C VAL A 39 -0.47 -3.88 -2.31
N HIS A 40 -0.78 -2.85 -1.53
CA HIS A 40 -0.03 -2.45 -0.35
C HIS A 40 -0.92 -2.44 0.88
N VAL A 41 -0.35 -2.73 2.03
CA VAL A 41 -1.12 -2.93 3.27
C VAL A 41 -0.64 -2.02 4.40
N VAL A 42 -1.54 -1.20 4.92
CA VAL A 42 -1.37 -0.57 6.23
C VAL A 42 -1.72 -1.63 7.28
N GLY A 43 -0.73 -2.40 7.69
CA GLY A 43 -0.90 -3.50 8.65
C GLY A 43 -0.95 -2.96 10.10
N PHE A 44 -2.08 -3.17 10.79
CA PHE A 44 -2.23 -2.78 12.19
C PHE A 44 -1.91 -3.97 13.10
N ALA A 45 -0.84 -3.85 13.89
CA ALA A 45 -0.52 -4.74 15.01
C ALA A 45 -0.98 -4.06 16.31
N GLY A 46 -2.22 -4.29 16.71
CA GLY A 46 -2.88 -3.55 17.79
C GLY A 46 -3.10 -2.07 17.39
N ASP A 47 -2.52 -1.15 18.14
CA ASP A 47 -2.59 0.31 17.89
C ASP A 47 -1.42 0.84 17.04
N ARG A 48 -0.55 -0.05 16.56
CA ARG A 48 0.67 0.29 15.83
C ARG A 48 0.61 -0.14 14.39
N ILE A 49 1.31 0.59 13.52
CA ILE A 49 1.43 0.30 12.08
C ILE A 49 2.77 -0.40 11.83
N VAL A 50 2.71 -1.54 11.15
CA VAL A 50 3.89 -2.30 10.73
C VAL A 50 4.51 -1.64 9.51
N LEU A 51 5.78 -1.27 9.62
CA LEU A 51 6.60 -0.72 8.55
C LEU A 51 7.82 -1.59 8.32
N CYS A 52 8.29 -1.59 7.09
CA CYS A 52 9.50 -2.23 6.61
C CYS A 52 10.56 -1.16 6.30
N ARG A 53 11.85 -1.47 6.52
CA ARG A 53 12.97 -0.59 6.19
C ARG A 53 13.93 -1.31 5.26
N ASP A 54 14.26 -0.67 4.14
CA ASP A 54 15.18 -1.20 3.16
C ASP A 54 16.65 -0.81 3.40
N ALA A 55 17.54 -1.26 2.52
CA ALA A 55 18.98 -0.99 2.57
C ALA A 55 19.35 0.48 2.29
N ARG A 56 18.42 1.28 1.76
CA ARG A 56 18.58 2.71 1.52
C ARG A 56 18.16 3.57 2.70
N ASP A 57 17.76 2.94 3.81
CA ASP A 57 17.20 3.57 5.02
C ASP A 57 15.81 4.21 4.78
N VAL A 58 15.07 3.70 3.79
CA VAL A 58 13.69 4.12 3.50
C VAL A 58 12.72 3.22 4.25
N TRP A 59 11.77 3.84 4.97
CA TRP A 59 10.65 3.16 5.60
C TRP A 59 9.46 3.15 4.67
N PHE A 60 8.84 1.99 4.47
CA PHE A 60 7.73 1.80 3.55
C PHE A 60 6.67 0.84 4.11
N LEU A 61 5.50 0.84 3.46
CA LEU A 61 4.40 -0.08 3.74
C LEU A 61 4.61 -1.38 2.97
N PRO A 62 4.44 -2.57 3.59
CA PRO A 62 4.56 -3.84 2.87
C PRO A 62 3.55 -3.93 1.74
N GLY A 63 4.00 -4.47 0.62
CA GLY A 63 3.18 -4.65 -0.56
C GLY A 63 3.99 -4.64 -1.85
N GLY A 64 3.38 -5.13 -2.91
CA GLY A 64 4.07 -5.23 -4.18
C GLY A 64 3.18 -5.61 -5.36
N THR A 65 3.82 -6.17 -6.36
CA THR A 65 3.21 -6.50 -7.64
C THR A 65 2.37 -7.77 -7.56
N ARG A 66 1.13 -7.68 -8.04
CA ARG A 66 0.21 -8.80 -8.15
C ARG A 66 0.69 -9.80 -9.21
N GLU A 67 0.79 -11.07 -8.85
CA GLU A 67 1.18 -12.16 -9.73
C GLU A 67 0.00 -12.63 -10.61
N PRO A 68 0.27 -13.38 -11.72
CA PRO A 68 -0.80 -13.96 -12.54
C PRO A 68 -1.74 -14.83 -11.71
N ASP A 69 -3.05 -14.68 -11.93
CA ASP A 69 -4.12 -15.45 -11.28
C ASP A 69 -4.23 -15.27 -9.75
N GLU A 70 -3.43 -14.40 -9.16
CA GLU A 70 -3.45 -14.07 -7.74
C GLU A 70 -4.62 -13.11 -7.43
N SER A 71 -5.41 -13.41 -6.43
CA SER A 71 -6.40 -12.46 -5.90
C SER A 71 -5.72 -11.33 -5.12
N VAL A 72 -6.43 -10.22 -4.91
CA VAL A 72 -5.93 -9.10 -4.09
C VAL A 72 -5.55 -9.56 -2.67
N THR A 73 -6.36 -10.43 -2.07
CA THR A 73 -6.09 -10.94 -0.70
C THR A 73 -4.87 -11.86 -0.67
N GLU A 74 -4.69 -12.70 -1.69
CA GLU A 74 -3.50 -13.58 -1.80
C GLU A 74 -2.23 -12.75 -1.97
N CYS A 75 -2.25 -11.73 -2.85
CA CYS A 75 -1.14 -10.79 -3.01
C CYS A 75 -0.79 -10.11 -1.70
N ALA A 76 -1.77 -9.51 -1.01
CA ALA A 76 -1.55 -8.86 0.28
C ALA A 76 -0.96 -9.83 1.32
N ALA A 77 -1.44 -11.07 1.39
CA ALA A 77 -0.96 -12.07 2.33
C ALA A 77 0.47 -12.56 2.00
N ARG A 78 0.80 -12.68 0.72
CA ARG A 78 2.16 -13.04 0.27
C ARG A 78 3.15 -11.93 0.61
N GLU A 79 2.86 -10.70 0.21
CA GLU A 79 3.73 -9.53 0.45
C GLU A 79 3.94 -9.28 1.95
N LEU A 80 2.88 -9.36 2.77
CA LEU A 80 3.02 -9.26 4.23
C LEU A 80 3.97 -10.31 4.81
N ARG A 81 3.94 -11.54 4.29
CA ARG A 81 4.85 -12.61 4.75
C ARG A 81 6.27 -12.37 4.29
N GLU A 82 6.44 -12.00 3.02
CA GLU A 82 7.75 -11.81 2.38
C GLU A 82 8.49 -10.61 2.95
N GLU A 83 7.83 -9.47 3.07
CA GLU A 83 8.47 -8.22 3.48
C GLU A 83 8.38 -7.93 4.97
N ALA A 84 7.32 -8.37 5.66
CA ALA A 84 7.09 -8.04 7.05
C ALA A 84 7.15 -9.26 8.01
N GLY A 85 7.25 -10.48 7.51
CA GLY A 85 7.09 -11.69 8.33
C GLY A 85 5.74 -11.72 9.06
N ALA A 86 4.73 -11.06 8.47
CA ALA A 86 3.44 -10.83 9.09
C ALA A 86 2.34 -11.67 8.42
N VAL A 87 1.26 -11.91 9.16
CA VAL A 87 0.06 -12.62 8.69
C VAL A 87 -1.19 -11.80 8.97
N LEU A 88 -2.17 -11.93 8.07
CA LEU A 88 -3.50 -11.34 8.25
C LEU A 88 -4.22 -11.97 9.46
N ARG A 89 -4.90 -11.13 10.26
CA ARG A 89 -5.72 -11.53 11.42
C ARG A 89 -7.19 -11.19 11.25
N GLY A 90 -7.59 -10.79 10.06
CA GLY A 90 -8.95 -10.42 9.73
C GLY A 90 -9.09 -10.13 8.25
N PRO A 91 -10.23 -9.60 7.83
CA PRO A 91 -10.46 -9.22 6.45
C PRO A 91 -9.54 -8.07 6.04
N LEU A 92 -9.23 -8.03 4.75
CA LEU A 92 -8.58 -6.90 4.10
C LEU A 92 -9.64 -5.85 3.77
N HIS A 93 -9.37 -4.59 4.08
CA HIS A 93 -10.25 -3.45 3.82
C HIS A 93 -9.60 -2.46 2.88
N VAL A 94 -10.37 -1.92 1.93
CA VAL A 94 -9.85 -0.94 0.97
C VAL A 94 -9.80 0.46 1.59
N VAL A 95 -8.62 1.09 1.58
CA VAL A 95 -8.46 2.53 1.88
C VAL A 95 -8.81 3.36 0.65
N GLY A 96 -8.34 2.94 -0.51
CA GLY A 96 -8.50 3.59 -1.80
C GLY A 96 -7.44 3.10 -2.78
N ALA A 97 -7.32 3.78 -3.91
CA ALA A 97 -6.33 3.44 -4.93
C ALA A 97 -5.79 4.67 -5.65
N HIS A 98 -4.53 4.62 -6.07
CA HIS A 98 -4.03 5.48 -7.12
C HIS A 98 -4.40 4.86 -8.48
N HIS A 99 -5.28 5.52 -9.20
CA HIS A 99 -5.58 5.21 -10.61
C HIS A 99 -4.49 5.86 -11.45
N ALA A 100 -3.81 5.07 -12.24
CA ALA A 100 -2.62 5.48 -12.98
C ALA A 100 -2.77 5.22 -14.48
N VAL A 101 -2.12 6.07 -15.27
CA VAL A 101 -1.97 5.90 -16.72
C VAL A 101 -0.49 5.94 -17.04
N SER A 102 0.00 4.87 -17.66
CA SER A 102 1.40 4.72 -18.05
C SER A 102 1.68 5.38 -19.39
N ASP A 103 2.81 6.07 -19.50
CA ASP A 103 3.38 6.56 -20.77
C ASP A 103 4.40 5.57 -21.37
N GLN A 104 4.64 4.45 -20.71
CA GLN A 104 5.55 3.43 -21.21
C GLN A 104 4.95 2.72 -22.44
N PRO A 105 5.77 2.21 -23.37
CA PRO A 105 5.27 1.55 -24.60
C PRO A 105 4.65 0.17 -24.34
N ALA A 106 4.84 -0.41 -23.16
CA ALA A 106 4.35 -1.74 -22.78
C ALA A 106 4.10 -1.83 -21.28
N PRO A 107 3.29 -2.81 -20.81
CA PRO A 107 3.09 -3.04 -19.39
C PRO A 107 4.40 -3.48 -18.71
N TYR A 108 4.51 -3.19 -17.40
CA TYR A 108 5.66 -3.63 -16.58
C TYR A 108 5.82 -5.16 -16.57
N ARG A 109 4.71 -5.91 -16.47
CA ARG A 109 4.67 -7.36 -16.63
C ARG A 109 3.68 -7.73 -17.74
N PRO A 110 3.95 -8.76 -18.57
CA PRO A 110 3.12 -9.08 -19.74
C PRO A 110 1.64 -9.35 -19.44
N HIS A 111 1.31 -9.80 -18.22
CA HIS A 111 -0.07 -10.09 -17.81
C HIS A 111 -0.82 -8.88 -17.27
N GLN A 112 -0.13 -7.77 -17.02
CA GLN A 112 -0.75 -6.58 -16.43
C GLN A 112 -1.52 -5.74 -17.44
N PRO A 113 -2.58 -5.04 -16.99
CA PRO A 113 -3.30 -4.08 -17.81
C PRO A 113 -2.41 -2.90 -18.21
N HIS A 114 -2.68 -2.34 -19.38
CA HIS A 114 -1.94 -1.20 -19.93
C HIS A 114 -2.81 -0.43 -20.94
N PRO A 115 -2.75 0.90 -21.02
CA PRO A 115 -1.92 1.80 -20.18
C PRO A 115 -2.54 2.12 -18.81
N GLU A 116 -3.83 1.82 -18.62
CA GLU A 116 -4.54 2.08 -17.36
C GLU A 116 -4.25 0.98 -16.33
N MET A 117 -3.92 1.39 -15.10
CA MET A 117 -3.68 0.50 -13.98
C MET A 117 -4.09 1.13 -12.65
N ALA A 118 -4.06 0.35 -11.58
CA ALA A 118 -4.33 0.85 -10.24
C ALA A 118 -3.40 0.22 -9.19
N TRP A 119 -2.94 1.05 -8.27
CA TRP A 119 -2.22 0.65 -7.07
C TRP A 119 -3.18 0.72 -5.89
N LEU A 120 -3.52 -0.43 -5.34
CA LEU A 120 -4.52 -0.57 -4.30
C LEU A 120 -3.88 -0.45 -2.92
N TRP A 121 -4.45 0.40 -2.09
CA TRP A 121 -4.07 0.59 -0.69
C TRP A 121 -5.14 -0.02 0.19
N CYS A 122 -4.71 -0.95 1.04
CA CYS A 122 -5.59 -1.65 1.95
C CYS A 122 -5.14 -1.45 3.40
N PHE A 123 -6.00 -1.76 4.36
CA PHE A 123 -5.59 -1.99 5.73
C PHE A 123 -6.13 -3.32 6.26
N ALA A 124 -5.44 -3.88 7.24
CA ALA A 124 -5.87 -5.09 7.93
C ALA A 124 -5.27 -5.18 9.33
N GLU A 125 -5.90 -5.96 10.21
CA GLU A 125 -5.26 -6.44 11.42
C GLU A 125 -4.22 -7.49 11.06
N VAL A 126 -3.02 -7.35 11.60
CA VAL A 126 -1.89 -8.26 11.32
C VAL A 126 -1.17 -8.66 12.60
N SER A 127 -0.44 -9.78 12.55
CA SER A 127 0.59 -10.08 13.54
C SER A 127 1.92 -10.40 12.85
N VAL A 128 3.01 -9.83 13.36
CA VAL A 128 4.36 -10.17 12.94
C VAL A 128 4.76 -11.45 13.66
N GLU A 129 5.04 -12.52 12.91
CA GLU A 129 5.31 -13.85 13.45
C GLU A 129 6.72 -14.36 13.16
N GLY A 130 7.43 -13.70 12.26
CA GLY A 130 8.77 -14.09 11.85
C GLY A 130 9.58 -12.95 11.27
N ALA A 131 10.74 -13.29 10.76
CA ALA A 131 11.54 -12.38 9.95
C ALA A 131 10.99 -12.29 8.51
N PRO A 132 11.27 -11.19 7.77
CA PRO A 132 10.99 -11.13 6.35
C PRO A 132 11.72 -12.25 5.59
N VAL A 133 11.09 -12.77 4.54
CA VAL A 133 11.67 -13.87 3.74
C VAL A 133 12.71 -13.34 2.75
N ASN A 134 12.57 -12.09 2.30
CA ASN A 134 13.44 -11.44 1.33
C ASN A 134 13.67 -12.31 0.08
N PRO A 135 12.67 -12.53 -0.79
CA PRO A 135 12.87 -13.29 -2.00
C PRO A 135 13.93 -12.64 -2.91
N ASP A 136 14.64 -13.44 -3.71
CA ASP A 136 15.77 -12.99 -4.52
C ASP A 136 15.41 -11.89 -5.54
N ASP A 137 14.14 -11.82 -5.95
CA ASP A 137 13.59 -10.84 -6.90
C ASP A 137 12.84 -9.68 -6.23
N GLY A 138 12.79 -9.66 -4.89
CA GLY A 138 12.13 -8.63 -4.09
C GLY A 138 13.06 -7.57 -3.52
N GLU A 139 12.49 -6.58 -2.86
CA GLU A 139 13.26 -5.62 -2.08
C GLU A 139 13.85 -6.29 -0.83
N THR A 140 15.13 -5.99 -0.52
CA THR A 140 15.75 -6.50 0.71
C THR A 140 15.30 -5.68 1.91
N VAL A 141 14.47 -6.27 2.75
CA VAL A 141 14.04 -5.69 4.01
C VAL A 141 15.06 -6.00 5.10
N LEU A 142 15.60 -4.95 5.73
CA LEU A 142 16.57 -5.06 6.81
C LEU A 142 15.94 -5.00 8.20
N GLU A 143 14.80 -4.32 8.33
CA GLU A 143 14.13 -4.14 9.61
C GLU A 143 12.61 -4.11 9.42
N VAL A 144 11.89 -4.75 10.33
CA VAL A 144 10.44 -4.69 10.45
C VAL A 144 10.09 -4.23 11.85
N ARG A 145 9.26 -3.19 11.96
CA ARG A 145 8.85 -2.68 13.27
C ARG A 145 7.44 -2.09 13.23
N ALA A 146 6.72 -2.26 14.33
CA ALA A 146 5.43 -1.64 14.55
C ALA A 146 5.58 -0.28 15.27
N HIS A 147 5.11 0.79 14.65
CA HIS A 147 5.24 2.17 15.10
C HIS A 147 3.88 2.78 15.48
N ALA A 148 3.85 3.67 16.46
CA ALA A 148 2.69 4.51 16.71
C ALA A 148 2.39 5.37 15.47
N LEU A 149 1.14 5.75 15.26
CA LEU A 149 0.70 6.48 14.06
C LEU A 149 1.56 7.71 13.75
N ASP A 150 1.85 8.55 14.75
CA ASP A 150 2.64 9.77 14.53
C ASP A 150 4.09 9.47 14.16
N GLU A 151 4.66 8.38 14.64
CA GLU A 151 5.99 7.94 14.25
C GLU A 151 5.98 7.35 12.84
N ALA A 152 5.01 6.51 12.51
CA ALA A 152 4.83 5.96 11.17
C ALA A 152 4.70 7.07 10.12
N ARG A 153 3.91 8.11 10.41
CA ARG A 153 3.77 9.31 9.55
C ARG A 153 5.11 10.01 9.28
N ARG A 154 5.96 10.16 10.32
CA ARG A 154 7.28 10.78 10.13
C ARG A 154 8.22 9.92 9.31
N LEU A 155 8.26 8.63 9.57
CA LEU A 155 9.14 7.69 8.88
C LEU A 155 8.77 7.57 7.40
N LEU A 156 7.50 7.47 7.08
CA LEU A 156 7.00 7.34 5.70
C LEU A 156 7.19 8.61 4.85
N LEU A 157 7.54 9.76 5.44
CA LEU A 157 7.93 10.95 4.66
C LEU A 157 9.15 10.70 3.75
N THR A 158 9.99 9.73 4.08
CA THR A 158 11.15 9.36 3.27
C THR A 158 10.76 8.67 1.97
N ASP A 159 9.61 8.00 1.94
CA ASP A 159 9.06 7.33 0.77
C ASP A 159 8.23 8.29 -0.12
N GLY A 160 7.49 9.21 0.52
CA GLY A 160 6.76 10.24 -0.20
C GLY A 160 5.88 11.13 0.69
N PRO A 161 5.64 12.39 0.28
CA PRO A 161 4.98 13.39 1.12
C PRO A 161 3.49 13.10 1.39
N TRP A 162 2.83 12.25 0.61
CA TRP A 162 1.41 11.90 0.74
C TRP A 162 1.16 10.67 1.64
N TYR A 163 2.17 9.84 1.91
CA TYR A 163 2.03 8.65 2.77
C TYR A 163 1.51 8.96 4.19
N PRO A 164 1.93 10.05 4.87
CA PRO A 164 1.36 10.42 6.16
C PRO A 164 -0.16 10.62 6.13
N GLU A 165 -0.70 11.15 5.03
CA GLU A 165 -2.14 11.33 4.84
C GLU A 165 -2.84 10.00 4.58
N LEU A 166 -2.23 9.10 3.79
CA LEU A 166 -2.74 7.76 3.52
C LEU A 166 -2.90 6.94 4.81
N VAL A 167 -1.86 6.86 5.65
CA VAL A 167 -1.94 6.08 6.90
C VAL A 167 -2.89 6.72 7.92
N THR A 168 -3.05 8.06 7.88
CA THR A 168 -4.06 8.76 8.69
C THR A 168 -5.47 8.40 8.23
N LEU A 169 -5.72 8.42 6.92
CA LEU A 169 -7.02 8.02 6.35
C LEU A 169 -7.35 6.56 6.70
N ALA A 170 -6.38 5.65 6.56
CA ALA A 170 -6.55 4.24 6.93
C ALA A 170 -6.90 4.07 8.42
N ALA A 171 -6.22 4.79 9.31
CA ALA A 171 -6.48 4.75 10.74
C ALA A 171 -7.89 5.28 11.10
N GLU A 172 -8.35 6.34 10.42
CA GLU A 172 -9.68 6.89 10.60
C GLU A 172 -10.78 5.94 10.09
N GLN A 173 -10.60 5.35 8.90
CA GLN A 173 -11.54 4.37 8.34
C GLN A 173 -11.63 3.12 9.23
N ARG A 174 -10.49 2.65 9.76
CA ARG A 174 -10.43 1.56 10.74
C ARG A 174 -11.22 1.89 12.00
N ALA A 175 -10.98 3.06 12.59
CA ALA A 175 -11.67 3.51 13.80
C ALA A 175 -13.18 3.70 13.60
N ALA A 176 -13.59 4.14 12.42
CA ALA A 176 -14.99 4.34 12.06
C ALA A 176 -15.72 3.05 11.65
N GLY A 177 -14.99 1.97 11.33
CA GLY A 177 -15.57 0.74 10.77
C GLY A 177 -16.28 0.95 9.44
N THR A 178 -15.82 1.92 8.64
CA THR A 178 -16.53 2.37 7.42
C THR A 178 -16.02 1.77 6.13
N ALA A 179 -14.80 1.19 6.13
CA ALA A 179 -14.24 0.59 4.93
C ALA A 179 -14.88 -0.79 4.66
N PRO A 180 -15.34 -1.07 3.43
CA PRO A 180 -15.86 -2.38 3.10
C PRO A 180 -14.74 -3.42 3.11
N PRO A 181 -15.01 -4.64 3.56
CA PRO A 181 -14.09 -5.76 3.38
C PRO A 181 -14.02 -6.15 1.89
N LEU A 182 -12.87 -6.67 1.47
CA LEU A 182 -12.66 -7.34 0.18
C LEU A 182 -13.15 -8.79 0.25
#